data_57af30e5cc80156dd0b0a7cf36ae0b81
#
_entry.id   57af30e5cc80156dd0b0a7cf36ae0b81
#
_cell.length_a   1.000
_cell.length_b   1.000
_cell.length_c   1.000
_cell.angle_alpha   90.00
_cell.angle_beta   90.00
_cell.angle_gamma   90.00
#
_symmetry.space_group_name_H-M   'P 1'
#
loop_
_entity.id
_entity.type
_entity.pdbx_description
1 polymer ?
#
loop_
_entity_poly.entity_id
_entity_poly.type
_entity_poly.pdbx_seq_one_letter_code
_entity_poly.pdbx_strand_id
1 'polypeptide(L)'
;MQPFTSLTGRAVSLRRGQVDTDQIIPAEYLKRVTRSGFADGLFAAWRADPDFVLNQPYAEGAEILIAGPDFGIGSSREHAVWALLDYGFRVVISARFGDIFRNNSVQAGLLPVRLPAATVTTLADAVEADPATVVTVDLAGREVRASQQAGGPVLLRAPIEIDDYTRWRLLEGLDDVSLTLRNAEEIARYEESRPQWLPVAG
;
A
#
# COMPACT_ATOMS: atom_id res chain seq x y z
N MET A 1 11.42 -4.52 -5.23
CA MET A 1 10.01 -4.18 -5.52
C MET A 1 9.89 -3.39 -6.82
N GLN A 2 8.67 -3.16 -7.35
CA GLN A 2 8.50 -2.31 -8.54
C GLN A 2 8.62 -0.83 -8.18
N PRO A 3 9.31 0.00 -8.98
CA PRO A 3 9.32 1.46 -8.82
C PRO A 3 7.90 2.04 -8.85
N PHE A 4 7.64 3.03 -7.99
CA PHE A 4 6.38 3.76 -7.97
C PHE A 4 6.63 5.24 -8.23
N THR A 5 6.21 5.76 -9.36
CA THR A 5 6.34 7.19 -9.69
C THR A 5 5.01 7.91 -9.55
N SER A 6 4.01 7.42 -10.25
CA SER A 6 2.63 7.90 -10.18
C SER A 6 1.65 6.80 -10.56
N LEU A 7 0.45 6.91 -10.05
CA LEU A 7 -0.67 6.03 -10.37
C LEU A 7 -1.91 6.89 -10.62
N THR A 8 -2.59 6.63 -11.71
CA THR A 8 -3.89 7.22 -12.02
C THR A 8 -4.87 6.09 -12.26
N GLY A 9 -5.86 5.95 -11.41
CA GLY A 9 -6.77 4.82 -11.47
C GLY A 9 -8.04 5.02 -10.68
N ARG A 10 -8.85 3.96 -10.63
CA ARG A 10 -10.06 3.91 -9.83
C ARG A 10 -9.72 3.78 -8.35
N ALA A 11 -10.52 4.43 -7.53
CA ALA A 11 -10.45 4.29 -6.09
C ALA A 11 -11.75 3.70 -5.55
N VAL A 12 -11.63 2.98 -4.44
CA VAL A 12 -12.78 2.47 -3.68
C VAL A 12 -12.70 2.97 -2.24
N SER A 13 -13.85 3.34 -1.67
CA SER A 13 -13.96 3.86 -0.31
C SER A 13 -14.38 2.76 0.67
N LEU A 14 -13.53 2.52 1.67
CA LEU A 14 -13.84 1.69 2.83
C LEU A 14 -14.03 2.60 4.05
N ARG A 15 -15.28 2.95 4.37
CA ARG A 15 -15.64 3.88 5.48
C ARG A 15 -15.41 3.32 6.89
N ARG A 16 -14.60 2.26 7.02
CA ARG A 16 -14.32 1.64 8.31
C ARG A 16 -13.02 2.20 8.89
N GLY A 17 -13.08 2.67 10.13
CA GLY A 17 -11.92 3.01 10.93
C GLY A 17 -11.53 1.87 11.87
N GLN A 18 -10.35 1.98 12.49
CA GLN A 18 -9.79 0.98 13.41
C GLN A 18 -9.73 -0.42 12.79
N VAL A 19 -9.31 -0.49 11.54
CA VAL A 19 -9.17 -1.74 10.80
C VAL A 19 -7.87 -2.41 11.20
N ASP A 20 -7.98 -3.53 11.90
CA ASP A 20 -6.82 -4.32 12.31
C ASP A 20 -6.38 -5.32 11.21
N THR A 21 -5.19 -5.89 11.39
CA THR A 21 -4.61 -6.82 10.42
C THR A 21 -5.36 -8.16 10.34
N ASP A 22 -6.11 -8.57 11.39
CA ASP A 22 -6.98 -9.75 11.36
C ASP A 22 -8.24 -9.51 10.51
N GLN A 23 -8.73 -8.28 10.50
CA GLN A 23 -9.83 -7.86 9.63
C GLN A 23 -9.39 -7.72 8.17
N ILE A 24 -8.14 -7.29 7.93
CA ILE A 24 -7.58 -7.23 6.58
C ILE A 24 -7.38 -8.64 6.02
N ILE A 25 -6.79 -9.55 6.82
CA ILE A 25 -6.60 -10.95 6.44
C ILE A 25 -6.77 -11.87 7.66
N PRO A 26 -7.77 -12.76 7.67
CA PRO A 26 -7.99 -13.69 8.76
C PRO A 26 -6.82 -14.65 8.99
N ALA A 27 -6.60 -15.04 10.25
CA ALA A 27 -5.46 -15.86 10.66
C ALA A 27 -5.31 -17.21 9.92
N GLU A 28 -6.43 -17.77 9.42
CA GLU A 28 -6.42 -19.03 8.66
C GLU A 28 -5.57 -18.97 7.37
N TYR A 29 -5.50 -17.80 6.75
CA TYR A 29 -4.69 -17.57 5.53
C TYR A 29 -3.19 -17.53 5.82
N LEU A 30 -2.77 -17.25 7.06
CA LEU A 30 -1.35 -17.16 7.46
C LEU A 30 -0.62 -18.51 7.42
N LYS A 31 -1.34 -19.61 7.29
CA LYS A 31 -0.76 -20.96 7.16
C LYS A 31 -0.14 -21.21 5.78
N ARG A 32 -0.41 -20.35 4.79
CA ARG A 32 0.17 -20.46 3.45
C ARG A 32 1.66 -20.12 3.49
N VAL A 33 2.49 -20.97 2.86
CA VAL A 33 3.96 -20.81 2.85
C VAL A 33 4.45 -19.88 1.74
N THR A 34 3.55 -19.50 0.81
CA THR A 34 3.86 -18.62 -0.32
C THR A 34 3.88 -17.14 0.09
N ARG A 35 4.50 -16.29 -0.73
CA ARG A 35 4.44 -14.82 -0.61
C ARG A 35 3.42 -14.17 -1.52
N SER A 36 2.59 -14.94 -2.20
CA SER A 36 1.55 -14.49 -3.13
C SER A 36 0.37 -15.45 -3.10
N GLY A 37 -0.77 -15.04 -3.68
CA GLY A 37 -2.00 -15.80 -3.69
C GLY A 37 -2.88 -15.53 -2.47
N PHE A 38 -2.85 -14.31 -1.93
CA PHE A 38 -3.64 -13.89 -0.76
C PHE A 38 -4.85 -13.02 -1.10
N ALA A 39 -5.13 -12.77 -2.39
CA ALA A 39 -6.25 -11.93 -2.82
C ALA A 39 -7.62 -12.40 -2.29
N ASP A 40 -7.82 -13.70 -2.18
CA ASP A 40 -9.04 -14.31 -1.64
C ASP A 40 -9.18 -14.08 -0.14
N GLY A 41 -8.08 -13.91 0.58
CA GLY A 41 -8.04 -13.61 2.01
C GLY A 41 -8.31 -12.15 2.34
N LEU A 42 -8.18 -11.23 1.36
CA LEU A 42 -8.41 -9.81 1.62
C LEU A 42 -9.85 -9.56 2.07
N PHE A 43 -9.99 -9.04 3.29
CA PHE A 43 -11.30 -8.77 3.94
C PHE A 43 -12.27 -9.95 3.84
N ALA A 44 -11.79 -11.20 3.88
CA ALA A 44 -12.60 -12.39 3.61
C ALA A 44 -13.84 -12.47 4.49
N ALA A 45 -13.76 -12.10 5.77
CA ALA A 45 -14.91 -12.07 6.67
C ALA A 45 -15.96 -11.03 6.25
N TRP A 46 -15.54 -9.87 5.74
CA TRP A 46 -16.46 -8.82 5.29
C TRP A 46 -17.00 -9.10 3.88
N ARG A 47 -16.19 -9.73 3.03
CA ARG A 47 -16.60 -10.12 1.67
C ARG A 47 -17.61 -11.25 1.63
N ALA A 48 -17.89 -11.91 2.77
CA ALA A 48 -19.02 -12.80 2.90
C ALA A 48 -20.38 -12.08 2.80
N ASP A 49 -20.41 -10.77 3.09
CA ASP A 49 -21.57 -9.90 2.89
C ASP A 49 -21.62 -9.45 1.41
N PRO A 50 -22.69 -9.79 0.66
CA PRO A 50 -22.86 -9.37 -0.74
C PRO A 50 -22.82 -7.85 -0.93
N ASP A 51 -23.25 -7.08 0.07
CA ASP A 51 -23.30 -5.62 0.02
C ASP A 51 -21.94 -4.97 0.38
N PHE A 52 -20.92 -5.77 0.72
CA PHE A 52 -19.60 -5.23 1.02
C PHE A 52 -19.00 -4.50 -0.20
N VAL A 53 -18.38 -3.35 0.04
CA VAL A 53 -17.92 -2.42 -1.00
C VAL A 53 -17.05 -3.08 -2.09
N LEU A 54 -16.16 -4.02 -1.73
CA LEU A 54 -15.30 -4.71 -2.72
C LEU A 54 -16.01 -5.77 -3.54
N ASN A 55 -17.25 -6.13 -3.19
CA ASN A 55 -18.10 -7.05 -3.98
C ASN A 55 -18.94 -6.30 -5.02
N GLN A 56 -18.90 -4.97 -5.02
CA GLN A 56 -19.66 -4.16 -5.94
C GLN A 56 -18.97 -4.00 -7.30
N PRO A 57 -19.70 -3.97 -8.42
CA PRO A 57 -19.10 -3.89 -9.76
C PRO A 57 -18.21 -2.66 -9.96
N TYR A 58 -18.49 -1.55 -9.29
CA TYR A 58 -17.68 -0.33 -9.41
C TYR A 58 -16.31 -0.44 -8.72
N ALA A 59 -16.12 -1.40 -7.81
CA ALA A 59 -14.84 -1.67 -7.14
C ALA A 59 -13.91 -2.54 -7.98
N GLU A 60 -14.40 -3.17 -9.05
CA GLU A 60 -13.60 -4.01 -9.91
C GLU A 60 -12.47 -3.22 -10.58
N GLY A 61 -11.23 -3.71 -10.46
CA GLY A 61 -10.05 -3.06 -11.01
C GLY A 61 -9.65 -1.77 -10.27
N ALA A 62 -10.15 -1.52 -9.06
CA ALA A 62 -9.68 -0.41 -8.23
C ALA A 62 -8.26 -0.70 -7.73
N GLU A 63 -7.35 0.25 -7.96
CA GLU A 63 -5.94 0.18 -7.54
C GLU A 63 -5.65 1.04 -6.30
N ILE A 64 -6.62 1.85 -5.86
CA ILE A 64 -6.50 2.78 -4.74
C ILE A 64 -7.59 2.48 -3.72
N LEU A 65 -7.20 2.19 -2.48
CA LEU A 65 -8.11 2.03 -1.35
C LEU A 65 -8.12 3.31 -0.51
N ILE A 66 -9.28 3.92 -0.34
CA ILE A 66 -9.48 5.03 0.60
C ILE A 66 -10.08 4.44 1.87
N ALA A 67 -9.32 4.42 2.95
CA ALA A 67 -9.70 3.78 4.21
C ALA A 67 -9.99 4.81 5.31
N GLY A 68 -10.82 4.43 6.28
CA GLY A 68 -11.02 5.20 7.49
C GLY A 68 -9.74 5.29 8.35
N PRO A 69 -9.75 6.07 9.44
CA PRO A 69 -8.57 6.25 10.29
C PRO A 69 -8.19 4.95 11.00
N ASP A 70 -6.92 4.85 11.40
CA ASP A 70 -6.35 3.69 12.09
C ASP A 70 -6.41 2.40 11.25
N PHE A 71 -5.96 2.49 10.00
CA PHE A 71 -5.89 1.34 9.12
C PHE A 71 -4.60 0.53 9.36
N GLY A 72 -4.75 -0.79 9.45
CA GLY A 72 -3.63 -1.72 9.64
C GLY A 72 -3.05 -1.72 11.07
N ILE A 73 -3.87 -1.42 12.08
CA ILE A 73 -3.48 -1.56 13.48
C ILE A 73 -3.42 -3.04 13.90
N GLY A 74 -2.94 -3.31 15.13
CA GLY A 74 -2.86 -4.66 15.69
C GLY A 74 -1.53 -5.34 15.40
N SER A 75 -1.58 -6.66 15.16
CA SER A 75 -0.38 -7.50 15.02
C SER A 75 0.43 -7.19 13.77
N SER A 76 1.77 -7.42 13.85
CA SER A 76 2.64 -7.32 12.68
C SER A 76 2.38 -8.47 11.72
N ARG A 77 1.70 -8.18 10.59
CA ARG A 77 1.40 -9.18 9.55
C ARG A 77 1.71 -8.62 8.18
N GLU A 78 2.81 -9.05 7.61
CA GLU A 78 3.13 -8.74 6.21
C GLU A 78 2.05 -9.25 5.25
N HIS A 79 1.39 -10.35 5.60
CA HIS A 79 0.29 -10.94 4.83
C HIS A 79 -0.86 -9.97 4.56
N ALA A 80 -1.12 -9.01 5.48
CA ALA A 80 -2.13 -7.98 5.25
C ALA A 80 -1.75 -7.07 4.07
N VAL A 81 -0.47 -6.77 3.92
CA VAL A 81 0.06 -6.00 2.79
C VAL A 81 0.03 -6.83 1.52
N TRP A 82 0.45 -8.09 1.60
CA TRP A 82 0.44 -9.00 0.44
C TRP A 82 -0.98 -9.22 -0.09
N ALA A 83 -1.97 -9.36 0.80
CA ALA A 83 -3.38 -9.50 0.39
C ALA A 83 -3.88 -8.27 -0.38
N LEU A 84 -3.52 -7.07 0.06
CA LEU A 84 -3.85 -5.83 -0.65
C LEU A 84 -3.19 -5.76 -2.04
N LEU A 85 -1.89 -6.08 -2.12
CA LEU A 85 -1.14 -6.10 -3.38
C LEU A 85 -1.67 -7.16 -4.36
N ASP A 86 -1.90 -8.37 -3.86
CA ASP A 86 -2.40 -9.48 -4.68
C ASP A 86 -3.82 -9.24 -5.20
N TYR A 87 -4.64 -8.49 -4.43
CA TYR A 87 -5.97 -8.07 -4.88
C TYR A 87 -5.91 -7.01 -5.98
N GLY A 88 -4.80 -6.26 -6.06
CA GLY A 88 -4.58 -5.23 -7.07
C GLY A 88 -4.36 -3.82 -6.51
N PHE A 89 -4.48 -3.62 -5.21
CA PHE A 89 -4.22 -2.31 -4.63
C PHE A 89 -2.73 -1.96 -4.67
N ARG A 90 -2.42 -0.75 -5.10
CA ARG A 90 -1.07 -0.17 -5.15
C ARG A 90 -0.91 0.98 -4.16
N VAL A 91 -2.01 1.58 -3.76
CA VAL A 91 -2.08 2.71 -2.84
C VAL A 91 -3.19 2.49 -1.81
N VAL A 92 -2.89 2.81 -0.55
CA VAL A 92 -3.89 2.96 0.50
C VAL A 92 -3.82 4.38 1.03
N ILE A 93 -4.95 5.10 1.04
CA ILE A 93 -5.07 6.46 1.56
C ILE A 93 -5.85 6.42 2.87
N SER A 94 -5.28 6.97 3.94
CA SER A 94 -5.96 7.06 5.24
C SER A 94 -5.45 8.27 6.04
N ALA A 95 -6.20 8.69 7.04
CA ALA A 95 -5.77 9.73 7.96
C ALA A 95 -4.70 9.25 8.95
N ARG A 96 -4.69 7.96 9.29
CA ARG A 96 -3.73 7.34 10.21
C ARG A 96 -3.59 5.86 9.92
N PHE A 97 -2.38 5.36 10.04
CA PHE A 97 -2.02 3.95 9.87
C PHE A 97 -1.41 3.38 11.14
N GLY A 98 -1.48 2.06 11.32
CA GLY A 98 -0.60 1.36 12.23
C GLY A 98 0.85 1.45 11.76
N ASP A 99 1.79 1.76 12.66
CA ASP A 99 3.20 2.00 12.28
C ASP A 99 3.84 0.79 11.60
N ILE A 100 3.58 -0.41 12.12
CA ILE A 100 4.13 -1.65 11.56
C ILE A 100 3.55 -1.90 10.16
N PHE A 101 2.24 -1.72 9.98
CA PHE A 101 1.60 -1.86 8.67
C PHE A 101 2.18 -0.88 7.67
N ARG A 102 2.37 0.39 8.05
CA ARG A 102 2.97 1.42 7.20
C ARG A 102 4.38 1.02 6.74
N ASN A 103 5.21 0.52 7.65
CA ASN A 103 6.57 0.09 7.34
C ASN A 103 6.59 -1.12 6.40
N ASN A 104 5.78 -2.15 6.69
CA ASN A 104 5.64 -3.33 5.84
C ASN A 104 5.11 -2.97 4.45
N SER A 105 4.19 -2.00 4.36
CA SER A 105 3.66 -1.50 3.09
C SER A 105 4.76 -0.91 2.21
N VAL A 106 5.59 -0.04 2.76
CA VAL A 106 6.71 0.58 2.03
C VAL A 106 7.72 -0.49 1.58
N GLN A 107 8.03 -1.47 2.43
CA GLN A 107 8.96 -2.56 2.10
C GLN A 107 8.44 -3.46 0.98
N ALA A 108 7.13 -3.68 0.91
CA ALA A 108 6.50 -4.51 -0.10
C ALA A 108 6.15 -3.75 -1.40
N GLY A 109 6.23 -2.42 -1.41
CA GLY A 109 5.88 -1.58 -2.58
C GLY A 109 4.41 -1.17 -2.66
N LEU A 110 3.67 -1.29 -1.56
CA LEU A 110 2.36 -0.66 -1.38
C LEU A 110 2.58 0.75 -0.83
N LEU A 111 2.03 1.77 -1.47
CA LEU A 111 2.18 3.17 -1.02
C LEU A 111 1.10 3.55 0.01
N PRO A 112 1.45 3.71 1.31
CA PRO A 112 0.54 4.26 2.31
C PRO A 112 0.58 5.79 2.26
N VAL A 113 -0.51 6.42 1.85
CA VAL A 113 -0.64 7.88 1.75
C VAL A 113 -1.41 8.40 2.96
N ARG A 114 -0.77 9.22 3.78
CA ARG A 114 -1.42 9.91 4.89
C ARG A 114 -1.91 11.28 4.44
N LEU A 115 -3.21 11.54 4.62
CA LEU A 115 -3.83 12.85 4.38
C LEU A 115 -4.62 13.29 5.62
N PRO A 116 -4.88 14.60 5.79
CA PRO A 116 -5.79 15.08 6.85
C PRO A 116 -7.17 14.40 6.76
N ALA A 117 -7.78 14.08 7.91
CA ALA A 117 -9.04 13.34 7.97
C ALA A 117 -10.15 13.99 7.12
N ALA A 118 -10.28 15.32 7.14
CA ALA A 118 -11.24 16.05 6.31
C ALA A 118 -10.99 15.82 4.81
N THR A 119 -9.72 15.79 4.38
CA THR A 119 -9.35 15.53 2.99
C THR A 119 -9.69 14.11 2.57
N VAL A 120 -9.42 13.12 3.44
CA VAL A 120 -9.79 11.70 3.20
C VAL A 120 -11.31 11.57 3.06
N THR A 121 -12.09 12.26 3.93
CA THR A 121 -13.55 12.27 3.85
C THR A 121 -14.04 12.87 2.53
N THR A 122 -13.54 14.06 2.15
CA THR A 122 -13.91 14.71 0.89
C THR A 122 -13.57 13.85 -0.34
N LEU A 123 -12.39 13.17 -0.30
CA LEU A 123 -11.99 12.27 -1.37
C LEU A 123 -12.90 11.04 -1.47
N ALA A 124 -13.26 10.46 -0.32
CA ALA A 124 -14.18 9.33 -0.26
C ALA A 124 -15.58 9.72 -0.74
N ASP A 125 -16.09 10.89 -0.33
CA ASP A 125 -17.39 11.43 -0.80
C ASP A 125 -17.40 11.61 -2.32
N ALA A 126 -16.32 12.13 -2.90
CA ALA A 126 -16.22 12.33 -4.34
C ALA A 126 -16.27 11.00 -5.12
N VAL A 127 -15.56 9.97 -4.63
CA VAL A 127 -15.52 8.63 -5.26
C VAL A 127 -16.86 7.90 -5.12
N GLU A 128 -17.54 8.05 -3.99
CA GLU A 128 -18.86 7.44 -3.76
C GLU A 128 -19.97 8.14 -4.56
N ALA A 129 -19.88 9.46 -4.71
CA ALA A 129 -20.86 10.24 -5.49
C ALA A 129 -20.78 9.91 -6.98
N ASP A 130 -19.58 9.66 -7.50
CA ASP A 130 -19.36 9.30 -8.90
C ASP A 130 -18.22 8.25 -9.00
N PRO A 131 -18.55 6.96 -9.20
CA PRO A 131 -17.55 5.89 -9.39
C PRO A 131 -16.64 6.07 -10.62
N ALA A 132 -16.95 7.01 -11.53
CA ALA A 132 -16.07 7.39 -12.64
C ALA A 132 -14.96 8.35 -12.19
N THR A 133 -15.01 8.86 -10.96
CA THR A 133 -13.96 9.70 -10.38
C THR A 133 -12.62 8.98 -10.41
N VAL A 134 -11.63 9.63 -11.01
CA VAL A 134 -10.27 9.13 -11.13
C VAL A 134 -9.39 9.79 -10.07
N VAL A 135 -8.63 8.99 -9.35
CA VAL A 135 -7.65 9.46 -8.38
C VAL A 135 -6.25 9.29 -8.95
N THR A 136 -5.47 10.37 -8.94
CA THR A 136 -4.05 10.37 -9.29
C THR A 136 -3.23 10.54 -8.02
N VAL A 137 -2.31 9.62 -7.78
CA VAL A 137 -1.31 9.70 -6.72
C VAL A 137 0.04 9.87 -7.38
N ASP A 138 0.59 11.07 -7.31
CA ASP A 138 1.89 11.44 -7.87
C ASP A 138 2.93 11.52 -6.75
N LEU A 139 3.73 10.46 -6.61
CA LEU A 139 4.79 10.39 -5.60
C LEU A 139 5.95 11.30 -5.96
N ALA A 140 6.25 11.47 -7.25
CA ALA A 140 7.31 12.36 -7.71
C ALA A 140 6.96 13.82 -7.42
N GLY A 141 5.72 14.22 -7.69
CA GLY A 141 5.19 15.56 -7.40
C GLY A 141 4.69 15.74 -5.96
N ARG A 142 4.64 14.67 -5.15
CA ARG A 142 4.08 14.66 -3.77
C ARG A 142 2.65 15.19 -3.70
N GLU A 143 1.78 14.70 -4.56
CA GLU A 143 0.44 15.19 -4.68
C GLU A 143 -0.59 14.07 -4.90
N VAL A 144 -1.75 14.20 -4.28
CA VAL A 144 -2.96 13.46 -4.61
C VAL A 144 -3.95 14.41 -5.28
N ARG A 145 -4.54 13.97 -6.38
CA ARG A 145 -5.61 14.68 -7.10
C ARG A 145 -6.80 13.75 -7.33
N ALA A 146 -8.00 14.29 -7.20
CA ALA A 146 -9.21 13.64 -7.69
C ALA A 146 -9.79 14.48 -8.85
N SER A 147 -10.24 13.83 -9.90
CA SER A 147 -10.84 14.45 -11.08
C SER A 147 -12.06 13.64 -11.53
N GLN A 148 -13.06 14.28 -12.14
CA GLN A 148 -14.25 13.60 -12.65
C GLN A 148 -13.90 12.51 -13.68
N GLN A 149 -12.85 12.73 -14.45
CA GLN A 149 -12.29 11.78 -15.41
C GLN A 149 -10.80 12.07 -15.62
N ALA A 150 -10.07 11.15 -16.25
CA ALA A 150 -8.66 11.36 -16.57
C ALA A 150 -8.49 12.64 -17.41
N GLY A 151 -7.67 13.58 -16.91
CA GLY A 151 -7.45 14.90 -17.55
C GLY A 151 -8.61 15.90 -17.43
N GLY A 152 -9.67 15.56 -16.70
CA GLY A 152 -10.82 16.41 -16.45
C GLY A 152 -10.59 17.44 -15.33
N PRO A 153 -11.66 18.21 -14.99
CA PRO A 153 -11.60 19.18 -13.90
C PRO A 153 -11.17 18.54 -12.58
N VAL A 154 -10.24 19.19 -11.89
CA VAL A 154 -9.75 18.74 -10.59
C VAL A 154 -10.79 19.10 -9.52
N LEU A 155 -11.29 18.09 -8.81
CA LEU A 155 -12.23 18.21 -7.70
C LEU A 155 -11.52 18.44 -6.36
N LEU A 156 -10.36 17.81 -6.20
CA LEU A 156 -9.55 17.87 -4.99
C LEU A 156 -8.06 17.79 -5.33
N ARG A 157 -7.25 18.54 -4.59
CA ARG A 157 -5.79 18.46 -4.61
C ARG A 157 -5.26 18.52 -3.20
N ALA A 158 -4.32 17.63 -2.86
CA ALA A 158 -3.72 17.57 -1.53
C ALA A 158 -2.25 17.16 -1.59
N PRO A 159 -1.37 17.74 -0.78
CA PRO A 159 0.04 17.34 -0.71
C PRO A 159 0.18 15.99 0.00
N ILE A 160 1.17 15.19 -0.44
CA ILE A 160 1.60 13.96 0.24
C ILE A 160 2.74 14.30 1.19
N GLU A 161 2.53 14.02 2.47
CA GLU A 161 3.59 14.07 3.47
C GLU A 161 4.34 12.75 3.51
N ILE A 162 5.56 12.75 2.98
CA ILE A 162 6.47 11.60 2.97
C ILE A 162 7.90 12.09 3.14
N ASP A 163 8.69 11.41 3.95
CA ASP A 163 10.11 11.72 4.10
C ASP A 163 10.90 11.36 2.83
N ASP A 164 12.03 12.05 2.61
CA ASP A 164 12.82 11.94 1.39
C ASP A 164 13.39 10.54 1.18
N TYR A 165 13.77 9.84 2.26
CA TYR A 165 14.35 8.49 2.17
C TYR A 165 13.30 7.46 1.74
N THR A 166 12.13 7.45 2.38
CA THR A 166 11.00 6.58 2.00
C THR A 166 10.56 6.86 0.57
N ARG A 167 10.45 8.14 0.19
CA ARG A 167 10.10 8.54 -1.16
C ARG A 167 11.11 8.02 -2.19
N TRP A 168 12.40 8.23 -1.92
CA TRP A 168 13.47 7.75 -2.80
C TRP A 168 13.42 6.22 -2.96
N ARG A 169 13.27 5.46 -1.88
CA ARG A 169 13.15 4.00 -1.94
C ARG A 169 12.02 3.54 -2.87
N LEU A 170 10.84 4.16 -2.74
CA LEU A 170 9.67 3.83 -3.56
C LEU A 170 9.87 4.24 -5.03
N LEU A 171 10.44 5.41 -5.29
CA LEU A 171 10.73 5.87 -6.66
C LEU A 171 11.71 4.94 -7.38
N GLU A 172 12.74 4.46 -6.69
CA GLU A 172 13.76 3.55 -7.23
C GLU A 172 13.35 2.06 -7.16
N GLY A 173 12.26 1.74 -6.46
CA GLY A 173 11.83 0.35 -6.25
C GLY A 173 12.76 -0.46 -5.36
N LEU A 174 13.39 0.16 -4.35
CA LEU A 174 14.41 -0.45 -3.49
C LEU A 174 13.80 -1.06 -2.23
N ASP A 175 13.84 -2.39 -2.13
CA ASP A 175 13.66 -3.11 -0.88
C ASP A 175 14.99 -3.23 -0.11
N ASP A 176 14.96 -3.81 1.10
CA ASP A 176 16.14 -3.89 1.96
C ASP A 176 17.26 -4.75 1.34
N VAL A 177 16.91 -5.79 0.57
CA VAL A 177 17.88 -6.63 -0.16
C VAL A 177 18.53 -5.82 -1.28
N SER A 178 17.73 -5.11 -2.08
CA SER A 178 18.24 -4.26 -3.16
C SER A 178 19.15 -3.14 -2.63
N LEU A 179 18.84 -2.58 -1.45
CA LEU A 179 19.71 -1.60 -0.79
C LEU A 179 21.06 -2.20 -0.39
N THR A 180 21.06 -3.39 0.19
CA THR A 180 22.29 -4.10 0.57
C THR A 180 23.13 -4.43 -0.66
N LEU A 181 22.52 -4.89 -1.74
CA LEU A 181 23.19 -5.25 -2.99
C LEU A 181 23.82 -4.07 -3.72
N ARG A 182 23.47 -2.82 -3.40
CA ARG A 182 24.18 -1.64 -3.90
C ARG A 182 25.63 -1.59 -3.44
N ASN A 183 25.95 -2.23 -2.32
CA ASN A 183 27.30 -2.31 -1.76
C ASN A 183 27.96 -3.68 -2.04
N ALA A 184 27.50 -4.43 -3.07
CA ALA A 184 27.96 -5.78 -3.37
C ALA A 184 29.50 -5.87 -3.53
N GLU A 185 30.13 -4.87 -4.16
CA GLU A 185 31.60 -4.84 -4.32
C GLU A 185 32.33 -4.63 -2.98
N GLU A 186 31.76 -3.84 -2.07
CA GLU A 186 32.34 -3.64 -0.73
C GLU A 186 32.17 -4.88 0.13
N ILE A 187 31.00 -5.54 0.00
CA ILE A 187 30.72 -6.81 0.67
C ILE A 187 31.73 -7.87 0.20
N ALA A 188 31.91 -8.02 -1.12
CA ALA A 188 32.86 -8.98 -1.69
C ALA A 188 34.30 -8.73 -1.20
N ARG A 189 34.75 -7.48 -1.18
CA ARG A 189 36.09 -7.12 -0.65
C ARG A 189 36.23 -7.45 0.83
N TYR A 190 35.17 -7.23 1.61
CA TYR A 190 35.18 -7.62 3.03
C TYR A 190 35.23 -9.15 3.18
N GLU A 191 34.48 -9.88 2.40
CA GLU A 191 34.45 -11.35 2.42
C GLU A 191 35.80 -11.96 2.06
N GLU A 192 36.53 -11.41 1.07
CA GLU A 192 37.90 -11.81 0.70
C GLU A 192 38.90 -11.59 1.84
N SER A 193 38.71 -10.51 2.62
CA SER A 193 39.61 -10.17 3.74
C SER A 193 39.24 -10.85 5.06
N ARG A 194 38.18 -11.63 5.09
CA ARG A 194 37.63 -12.27 6.29
C ARG A 194 38.57 -13.35 6.84
N PRO A 195 38.80 -13.39 8.16
CA PRO A 195 39.51 -14.52 8.77
C PRO A 195 38.82 -15.84 8.50
N GLN A 196 39.63 -16.88 8.15
CA GLN A 196 39.12 -18.23 7.79
C GLN A 196 38.33 -18.94 8.91
N TRP A 197 38.48 -18.51 10.16
CA TRP A 197 37.75 -19.07 11.30
C TRP A 197 36.31 -18.55 11.47
N LEU A 198 35.92 -17.51 10.74
CA LEU A 198 34.54 -17.03 10.74
C LEU A 198 33.65 -17.90 9.83
N PRO A 199 32.43 -18.28 10.29
CA PRO A 199 31.52 -19.07 9.48
C PRO A 199 31.24 -18.42 8.15
N VAL A 200 31.26 -19.18 7.07
CA VAL A 200 30.77 -18.71 5.75
C VAL A 200 29.26 -18.89 5.73
N ALA A 201 28.54 -17.86 5.40
CA ALA A 201 27.11 -17.99 5.10
C ALA A 201 26.97 -18.82 3.82
N GLY A 202 26.43 -20.05 3.96
CA GLY A 202 26.12 -20.93 2.85
C GLY A 202 24.80 -20.61 2.21
#